data_2c66750655af7196abf3f7dc19c1aba1
#
_entry.id   2c66750655af7196abf3f7dc19c1aba1
#
_cell.length_a   1.000
_cell.length_b   1.000
_cell.length_c   1.000
_cell.angle_alpha   90.00
_cell.angle_beta   90.00
_cell.angle_gamma   90.00
#
_symmetry.space_group_name_H-M   'P 1'
#
loop_
_entity.id
_entity.type
_entity.pdbx_description
1 polymer ?
#
loop_
_entity_poly.entity_id
_entity_poly.type
_entity_poly.pdbx_seq_one_letter_code
_entity_poly.pdbx_strand_id
1 'polypeptide(L)'
;MPRNGSRISKSITYTAILVGNLLSGCSTLYPDGVAQPVDEPAEIVAAIDTTPLETISVTPLSRQPWEFELPSVAIVITNSQPAYADVAVELAERLPNYEVYDLGDDSQPPVSVLRRINDSNTDIVVAIGLRAAQSSVAMANKPVIFSQVFNHQDHDLLNENSRGVAAIPPLDAQIAAWKKIDPALVRVGVIIGEGHEELIEQARLAAERHGIELRVQITHSDQETLYFFRRMIRDIDGFWLFPDNRILSGRVLQEMLDDANRQQVPVAVPSESMLKLGATLSITTVAEDIARTIVKVIREIKSGRLAGLPPISQLSEIRVETNSAIQVVER
;
A
#
# COMPACT_ATOMS: atom_id res chain seq x y z
N MET A 1 -4.47 -10.76 50.14
CA MET A 1 -5.31 -11.59 49.28
C MET A 1 -5.19 -11.04 47.86
N PRO A 2 -4.55 -11.73 46.95
CA PRO A 2 -4.41 -11.26 45.58
C PRO A 2 -5.60 -11.70 44.72
N ARG A 3 -6.18 -10.79 43.95
CA ARG A 3 -7.17 -11.10 42.92
C ARG A 3 -6.49 -11.33 41.59
N ASN A 4 -6.60 -12.56 41.09
CA ASN A 4 -6.26 -13.00 39.75
C ASN A 4 -7.09 -12.27 38.71
N GLY A 5 -6.45 -11.53 37.81
CA GLY A 5 -7.04 -11.02 36.55
C GLY A 5 -6.73 -12.02 35.42
N SER A 6 -7.77 -12.69 34.95
CA SER A 6 -7.68 -13.65 33.86
C SER A 6 -7.38 -12.93 32.52
N ARG A 7 -6.29 -13.31 31.86
CA ARG A 7 -6.02 -13.00 30.48
C ARG A 7 -7.01 -13.73 29.58
N ILE A 8 -7.89 -13.01 28.92
CA ILE A 8 -8.74 -13.56 27.85
C ILE A 8 -7.97 -13.37 26.53
N SER A 9 -7.33 -14.45 26.10
CA SER A 9 -6.82 -14.59 24.74
C SER A 9 -8.01 -14.87 23.82
N LYS A 10 -8.38 -13.91 22.97
CA LYS A 10 -9.34 -14.14 21.88
C LYS A 10 -8.57 -14.67 20.67
N SER A 11 -8.52 -16.00 20.50
CA SER A 11 -8.15 -16.65 19.25
C SER A 11 -9.21 -16.35 18.19
N ILE A 12 -8.83 -15.64 17.15
CA ILE A 12 -9.65 -15.48 15.93
C ILE A 12 -9.33 -16.69 15.04
N THR A 13 -10.27 -17.64 14.99
CA THR A 13 -10.18 -18.80 14.11
C THR A 13 -10.77 -18.42 12.76
N TYR A 14 -9.95 -18.31 11.73
CA TYR A 14 -10.40 -18.22 10.35
C TYR A 14 -10.74 -19.62 9.83
N THR A 15 -12.02 -19.86 9.55
CA THR A 15 -12.49 -21.07 8.87
C THR A 15 -12.25 -20.92 7.37
N ALA A 16 -11.28 -21.65 6.85
CA ALA A 16 -11.07 -21.76 5.40
C ALA A 16 -12.18 -22.63 4.81
N ILE A 17 -13.03 -22.08 3.97
CA ILE A 17 -14.02 -22.81 3.18
C ILE A 17 -13.33 -23.29 1.90
N LEU A 18 -13.06 -24.60 1.86
CA LEU A 18 -12.62 -25.31 0.66
C LEU A 18 -13.85 -25.53 -0.23
N VAL A 19 -13.94 -24.82 -1.34
CA VAL A 19 -14.95 -25.08 -2.38
C VAL A 19 -14.37 -26.15 -3.34
N GLY A 20 -14.85 -27.37 -3.20
CA GLY A 20 -14.55 -28.47 -4.12
C GLY A 20 -15.28 -28.28 -5.44
N ASN A 21 -14.54 -28.19 -6.53
CA ASN A 21 -15.09 -28.25 -7.88
C ASN A 21 -15.41 -29.68 -8.26
N LEU A 22 -16.69 -30.00 -8.36
CA LEU A 22 -17.23 -31.20 -9.02
C LEU A 22 -17.25 -30.95 -10.54
N LEU A 23 -16.35 -31.58 -11.25
CA LEU A 23 -16.44 -31.68 -12.71
C LEU A 23 -17.37 -32.82 -13.09
N SER A 24 -18.56 -32.47 -13.62
CA SER A 24 -19.44 -33.40 -14.31
C SER A 24 -18.91 -33.67 -15.71
N GLY A 25 -18.57 -34.92 -15.97
CA GLY A 25 -18.23 -35.39 -17.31
C GLY A 25 -19.46 -35.59 -18.17
N CYS A 26 -19.42 -35.03 -19.38
CA CYS A 26 -20.32 -35.40 -20.47
C CYS A 26 -19.68 -36.50 -21.34
N SER A 27 -20.30 -37.65 -21.34
CA SER A 27 -19.97 -38.78 -22.23
C SER A 27 -20.60 -38.50 -23.61
N THR A 28 -19.81 -38.47 -24.66
CA THR A 28 -20.28 -38.68 -26.04
C THR A 28 -19.83 -40.02 -26.57
N LEU A 29 -20.79 -40.85 -26.87
CA LEU A 29 -20.67 -42.15 -27.54
C LEU A 29 -20.21 -41.96 -28.99
N TYR A 30 -19.20 -42.75 -29.44
CA TYR A 30 -19.02 -43.15 -30.83
C TYR A 30 -18.66 -44.62 -30.90
N PRO A 31 -19.14 -45.40 -31.89
CA PRO A 31 -19.10 -46.84 -31.95
C PRO A 31 -17.96 -47.38 -32.82
N ASP A 32 -17.60 -48.65 -32.51
CA ASP A 32 -16.95 -49.65 -33.32
C ASP A 32 -15.53 -49.40 -33.90
N GLY A 33 -14.59 -50.24 -33.41
CA GLY A 33 -13.29 -50.44 -34.04
C GLY A 33 -12.37 -51.40 -33.29
N VAL A 34 -12.58 -52.69 -33.48
CA VAL A 34 -11.61 -53.83 -33.47
C VAL A 34 -10.34 -53.71 -32.61
N ALA A 35 -10.29 -54.51 -31.55
CA ALA A 35 -9.09 -54.78 -30.75
C ALA A 35 -8.08 -55.61 -31.52
N GLN A 36 -6.80 -55.19 -31.53
CA GLN A 36 -5.62 -56.08 -31.78
C GLN A 36 -4.83 -56.19 -30.49
N PRO A 37 -4.26 -57.37 -30.20
CA PRO A 37 -3.49 -57.62 -29.00
C PRO A 37 -2.11 -56.99 -29.13
N VAL A 38 -1.71 -56.24 -28.11
CA VAL A 38 -0.36 -55.66 -27.96
C VAL A 38 0.42 -56.60 -27.04
N ASP A 39 1.59 -57.06 -27.54
CA ASP A 39 2.55 -57.91 -26.85
C ASP A 39 3.04 -57.29 -25.53
N GLU A 40 3.16 -58.14 -24.50
CA GLU A 40 3.80 -57.79 -23.22
C GLU A 40 5.26 -57.41 -23.44
N PRO A 41 5.75 -56.29 -22.89
CA PRO A 41 7.18 -56.04 -22.83
C PRO A 41 7.80 -56.73 -21.62
N ALA A 42 8.90 -57.43 -21.90
CA ALA A 42 9.71 -58.17 -20.97
C ALA A 42 10.15 -57.37 -19.74
N GLU A 43 10.02 -58.00 -18.58
CA GLU A 43 10.51 -57.55 -17.27
C GLU A 43 12.05 -57.37 -17.30
N ILE A 44 12.53 -56.15 -17.34
CA ILE A 44 13.95 -55.82 -17.06
C ILE A 44 14.07 -55.62 -15.55
N VAL A 45 14.50 -56.69 -14.87
CA VAL A 45 14.93 -56.61 -13.48
C VAL A 45 16.29 -55.92 -13.44
N ALA A 46 16.31 -54.61 -13.25
CA ALA A 46 17.53 -53.89 -12.92
C ALA A 46 17.86 -54.11 -11.45
N ALA A 47 19.02 -54.73 -11.19
CA ALA A 47 19.56 -54.90 -9.85
C ALA A 47 19.74 -53.51 -9.19
N ILE A 48 18.99 -53.25 -8.12
CA ILE A 48 19.17 -52.05 -7.29
C ILE A 48 20.41 -52.32 -6.44
N ASP A 49 21.49 -51.59 -6.75
CA ASP A 49 22.71 -51.53 -5.94
C ASP A 49 22.37 -50.76 -4.64
N THR A 50 22.21 -51.48 -3.54
CA THR A 50 21.98 -50.94 -2.22
C THR A 50 23.29 -50.53 -1.56
N THR A 51 23.93 -49.50 -2.08
CA THR A 51 25.00 -48.82 -1.33
C THR A 51 24.34 -48.02 -0.20
N PRO A 52 24.77 -48.14 1.07
CA PRO A 52 24.18 -47.33 2.14
C PRO A 52 24.42 -45.85 1.86
N LEU A 53 23.35 -45.08 1.77
CA LEU A 53 23.42 -43.61 1.74
C LEU A 53 24.12 -43.14 3.01
N GLU A 54 25.33 -42.60 2.86
CA GLU A 54 25.99 -41.88 3.95
C GLU A 54 25.03 -40.80 4.44
N THR A 55 24.70 -40.89 5.73
CA THR A 55 23.87 -39.89 6.40
C THR A 55 24.67 -38.59 6.42
N ILE A 56 24.38 -37.67 5.47
CA ILE A 56 24.90 -36.31 5.50
C ILE A 56 24.27 -35.62 6.73
N SER A 57 25.05 -35.55 7.81
CA SER A 57 24.73 -34.72 8.93
C SER A 57 24.73 -33.29 8.45
N VAL A 58 23.55 -32.74 8.14
CA VAL A 58 23.38 -31.34 7.91
C VAL A 58 23.51 -30.67 9.28
N THR A 59 24.70 -30.18 9.61
CA THR A 59 24.88 -29.27 10.73
C THR A 59 23.96 -28.10 10.49
N PRO A 60 23.02 -27.78 11.40
CA PRO A 60 22.20 -26.59 11.21
C PRO A 60 23.15 -25.41 11.07
N LEU A 61 23.03 -24.69 9.95
CA LEU A 61 23.75 -23.44 9.73
C LEU A 61 23.56 -22.61 11.01
N SER A 62 24.63 -22.47 11.78
CA SER A 62 24.63 -21.59 12.95
C SER A 62 24.20 -20.22 12.43
N ARG A 63 23.07 -19.68 12.94
CA ARG A 63 22.62 -18.32 12.67
C ARG A 63 23.83 -17.42 12.85
N GLN A 64 24.20 -16.76 11.75
CA GLN A 64 25.38 -15.89 11.75
C GLN A 64 25.14 -14.76 12.76
N PRO A 65 26.12 -14.37 13.58
CA PRO A 65 25.97 -13.39 14.68
C PRO A 65 25.57 -11.97 14.24
N TRP A 66 25.36 -11.73 12.94
CA TRP A 66 24.99 -10.43 12.35
C TRP A 66 23.54 -10.39 11.81
N GLU A 67 22.73 -11.41 12.07
CA GLU A 67 21.28 -11.25 11.98
C GLU A 67 20.88 -10.27 13.09
N PHE A 68 20.89 -8.97 12.75
CA PHE A 68 20.42 -7.91 13.62
C PHE A 68 19.00 -8.25 14.05
N GLU A 69 18.85 -8.60 15.33
CA GLU A 69 17.51 -8.74 15.92
C GLU A 69 16.77 -7.43 15.67
N LEU A 70 15.67 -7.51 14.91
CA LEU A 70 14.82 -6.35 14.70
C LEU A 70 14.32 -5.86 16.07
N PRO A 71 14.25 -4.54 16.30
CA PRO A 71 13.80 -3.97 17.55
C PRO A 71 12.34 -4.33 17.84
N SER A 72 11.92 -4.13 19.09
CA SER A 72 10.51 -4.18 19.47
C SER A 72 9.78 -2.95 18.93
N VAL A 73 8.65 -3.15 18.24
CA VAL A 73 7.93 -2.10 17.52
C VAL A 73 6.49 -1.97 18.01
N ALA A 74 6.07 -0.74 18.34
CA ALA A 74 4.66 -0.42 18.51
C ALA A 74 4.09 0.08 17.16
N ILE A 75 3.12 -0.63 16.61
CA ILE A 75 2.38 -0.23 15.41
C ILE A 75 1.11 0.48 15.87
N VAL A 76 1.00 1.78 15.61
CA VAL A 76 -0.15 2.60 15.97
C VAL A 76 -0.91 2.98 14.72
N ILE A 77 -2.15 2.52 14.58
CA ILE A 77 -3.00 2.85 13.43
C ILE A 77 -4.06 3.89 13.82
N THR A 78 -4.40 4.77 12.87
CA THR A 78 -5.44 5.79 13.09
C THR A 78 -6.82 5.18 13.32
N ASN A 79 -7.14 4.11 12.59
CA ASN A 79 -8.32 3.27 12.71
C ASN A 79 -8.14 2.00 11.86
N SER A 80 -9.10 1.08 11.92
CA SER A 80 -9.07 -0.20 11.18
C SER A 80 -9.52 -0.10 9.71
N GLN A 81 -9.46 1.06 9.06
CA GLN A 81 -9.71 1.15 7.62
C GLN A 81 -8.66 0.36 6.83
N PRO A 82 -9.05 -0.28 5.68
CA PRO A 82 -8.13 -1.12 4.91
C PRO A 82 -6.80 -0.46 4.57
N ALA A 83 -6.81 0.83 4.19
CA ALA A 83 -5.58 1.56 3.87
C ALA A 83 -4.53 1.58 5.00
N TYR A 84 -4.95 1.45 6.26
CA TYR A 84 -4.07 1.41 7.42
C TYR A 84 -3.87 -0.02 7.94
N ALA A 85 -4.96 -0.80 7.98
CA ALA A 85 -4.94 -2.17 8.47
C ALA A 85 -4.06 -3.08 7.62
N ASP A 86 -4.12 -2.97 6.29
CA ASP A 86 -3.32 -3.79 5.37
C ASP A 86 -1.82 -3.55 5.58
N VAL A 87 -1.40 -2.30 5.78
CA VAL A 87 0.00 -1.98 6.09
C VAL A 87 0.42 -2.56 7.44
N ALA A 88 -0.47 -2.51 8.46
CA ALA A 88 -0.18 -3.08 9.77
C ALA A 88 -0.04 -4.62 9.71
N VAL A 89 -0.87 -5.30 8.91
CA VAL A 89 -0.78 -6.76 8.67
C VAL A 89 0.56 -7.10 8.01
N GLU A 90 0.91 -6.38 6.94
CA GLU A 90 2.18 -6.59 6.23
C GLU A 90 3.42 -6.34 7.11
N LEU A 91 3.34 -5.38 8.05
CA LEU A 91 4.38 -5.17 9.04
C LEU A 91 4.45 -6.30 10.05
N ALA A 92 3.30 -6.78 10.54
CA ALA A 92 3.21 -7.88 11.50
C ALA A 92 3.87 -9.17 10.98
N GLU A 93 3.77 -9.44 9.67
CA GLU A 93 4.44 -10.58 9.04
C GLU A 93 5.97 -10.46 8.96
N ARG A 94 6.50 -9.23 9.04
CA ARG A 94 7.94 -8.92 8.86
C ARG A 94 8.67 -8.60 10.15
N LEU A 95 7.93 -8.36 11.24
CA LEU A 95 8.49 -7.95 12.52
C LEU A 95 8.36 -9.09 13.54
N PRO A 96 9.45 -9.54 14.19
CA PRO A 96 9.40 -10.63 15.16
C PRO A 96 8.75 -10.23 16.49
N ASN A 97 8.90 -8.93 16.88
CA ASN A 97 8.39 -8.38 18.13
C ASN A 97 7.62 -7.09 17.85
N TYR A 98 6.30 -7.16 17.94
CA TYR A 98 5.43 -6.00 17.72
C TYR A 98 4.18 -6.05 18.60
N GLU A 99 3.61 -4.87 18.83
CA GLU A 99 2.25 -4.71 19.38
C GLU A 99 1.47 -3.73 18.49
N VAL A 100 0.17 -4.00 18.26
CA VAL A 100 -0.69 -3.15 17.45
C VAL A 100 -1.68 -2.41 18.34
N TYR A 101 -1.80 -1.10 18.12
CA TYR A 101 -2.70 -0.19 18.82
C TYR A 101 -3.60 0.52 17.82
N ASP A 102 -4.92 0.43 17.99
CA ASP A 102 -5.92 1.11 17.16
C ASP A 102 -6.46 2.35 17.90
N LEU A 103 -6.20 3.55 17.38
CA LEU A 103 -6.71 4.80 17.93
C LEU A 103 -8.16 5.09 17.52
N GLY A 104 -8.75 4.28 16.65
CA GLY A 104 -10.18 4.31 16.32
C GLY A 104 -11.04 3.66 17.39
N ASP A 105 -10.45 2.94 18.35
CA ASP A 105 -11.13 2.43 19.53
C ASP A 105 -11.29 3.54 20.58
N ASP A 106 -12.48 4.10 20.68
CA ASP A 106 -12.82 5.18 21.62
C ASP A 106 -12.63 4.80 23.09
N SER A 107 -12.52 3.50 23.41
CA SER A 107 -12.22 3.02 24.77
C SER A 107 -10.78 3.31 25.21
N GLN A 108 -9.88 3.63 24.27
CA GLN A 108 -8.46 3.87 24.52
C GLN A 108 -8.02 5.22 23.95
N PRO A 109 -8.08 6.30 24.75
CA PRO A 109 -7.59 7.61 24.30
C PRO A 109 -6.11 7.56 23.88
N PRO A 110 -5.69 8.29 22.82
CA PRO A 110 -4.30 8.31 22.34
C PRO A 110 -3.28 8.53 23.45
N VAL A 111 -3.57 9.42 24.41
CA VAL A 111 -2.70 9.69 25.57
C VAL A 111 -2.41 8.43 26.38
N SER A 112 -3.42 7.60 26.62
CA SER A 112 -3.26 6.36 27.39
C SER A 112 -2.46 5.32 26.63
N VAL A 113 -2.65 5.23 25.32
CA VAL A 113 -1.91 4.34 24.42
C VAL A 113 -0.43 4.74 24.39
N LEU A 114 -0.14 6.02 24.12
CA LEU A 114 1.24 6.50 24.01
C LEU A 114 1.99 6.44 25.36
N ARG A 115 1.30 6.68 26.49
CA ARG A 115 1.90 6.47 27.81
C ARG A 115 2.30 5.01 28.01
N ARG A 116 1.43 4.04 27.67
CA ARG A 116 1.72 2.61 27.75
C ARG A 116 2.93 2.24 26.88
N ILE A 117 3.00 2.77 25.65
CA ILE A 117 4.14 2.56 24.75
C ILE A 117 5.43 3.13 25.36
N ASN A 118 5.39 4.32 25.94
CA ASN A 118 6.55 4.95 26.57
C ASN A 118 7.06 4.15 27.78
N ASP A 119 6.15 3.53 28.55
CA ASP A 119 6.45 2.72 29.72
C ASP A 119 6.83 1.27 29.37
N SER A 120 6.72 0.87 28.09
CA SER A 120 7.07 -0.47 27.61
C SER A 120 8.51 -0.57 27.13
N ASN A 121 8.93 -1.79 26.80
CA ASN A 121 10.23 -2.09 26.18
C ASN A 121 10.22 -1.88 24.65
N THR A 122 9.25 -1.13 24.12
CA THR A 122 9.24 -0.76 22.71
C THR A 122 10.43 0.12 22.38
N ASP A 123 11.10 -0.15 21.27
CA ASP A 123 12.24 0.62 20.78
C ASP A 123 11.84 1.71 19.79
N ILE A 124 10.84 1.43 18.94
CA ILE A 124 10.42 2.28 17.81
C ILE A 124 8.90 2.29 17.71
N VAL A 125 8.32 3.43 17.38
CA VAL A 125 6.90 3.58 17.07
C VAL A 125 6.70 3.73 15.56
N VAL A 126 5.84 2.91 14.98
CA VAL A 126 5.36 3.04 13.60
C VAL A 126 3.92 3.56 13.63
N ALA A 127 3.70 4.76 13.13
CA ALA A 127 2.41 5.44 13.15
C ALA A 127 1.79 5.48 11.74
N ILE A 128 0.60 4.89 11.56
CA ILE A 128 -0.05 4.75 10.25
C ILE A 128 -1.30 5.62 10.21
N GLY A 129 -1.29 6.62 9.33
CA GLY A 129 -2.33 7.64 9.18
C GLY A 129 -2.14 8.84 10.11
N LEU A 130 -2.87 9.92 9.82
CA LEU A 130 -2.63 11.25 10.40
C LEU A 130 -2.77 11.30 11.93
N ARG A 131 -3.89 10.78 12.48
CA ARG A 131 -4.13 10.81 13.93
C ARG A 131 -3.06 10.05 14.71
N ALA A 132 -2.65 8.89 14.19
CA ALA A 132 -1.57 8.09 14.78
C ALA A 132 -0.23 8.84 14.71
N ALA A 133 0.09 9.46 13.56
CA ALA A 133 1.31 10.22 13.37
C ALA A 133 1.40 11.43 14.31
N GLN A 134 0.35 12.27 14.34
CA GLN A 134 0.30 13.43 15.23
C GLN A 134 0.45 13.06 16.70
N SER A 135 -0.31 12.05 17.16
CA SER A 135 -0.24 11.59 18.55
C SER A 135 1.14 11.04 18.89
N SER A 136 1.72 10.22 18.01
CA SER A 136 3.02 9.59 18.24
C SER A 136 4.16 10.61 18.22
N VAL A 137 4.19 11.51 17.23
CA VAL A 137 5.25 12.55 17.14
C VAL A 137 5.20 13.51 18.32
N ALA A 138 4.00 13.86 18.80
CA ALA A 138 3.84 14.78 19.94
C ALA A 138 4.15 14.14 21.29
N MET A 139 3.99 12.83 21.45
CA MET A 139 3.95 12.21 22.77
C MET A 139 4.93 11.05 22.97
N ALA A 140 5.42 10.40 21.92
CA ALA A 140 6.37 9.31 22.07
C ALA A 140 7.78 9.86 22.44
N ASN A 141 8.43 9.19 23.41
CA ASN A 141 9.83 9.44 23.77
C ASN A 141 10.80 8.54 23.00
N LYS A 142 10.33 7.91 21.93
CA LYS A 142 11.02 6.94 21.08
C LYS A 142 11.03 7.42 19.64
N PRO A 143 11.94 6.94 18.78
CA PRO A 143 11.90 7.23 17.35
C PRO A 143 10.55 6.88 16.75
N VAL A 144 10.02 7.77 15.90
CA VAL A 144 8.74 7.62 15.24
C VAL A 144 8.93 7.50 13.72
N ILE A 145 8.35 6.47 13.13
CA ILE A 145 8.22 6.36 11.68
C ILE A 145 6.74 6.53 11.35
N PHE A 146 6.39 7.55 10.58
CA PHE A 146 5.01 7.72 10.13
C PHE A 146 4.82 7.35 8.66
N SER A 147 3.62 6.94 8.30
CA SER A 147 3.25 6.61 6.92
C SER A 147 1.76 6.90 6.67
N GLN A 148 1.34 6.89 5.39
CA GLN A 148 -0.03 7.16 4.98
C GLN A 148 -0.54 8.56 5.41
N VAL A 149 0.35 9.56 5.38
CA VAL A 149 0.03 10.97 5.64
C VAL A 149 0.52 11.82 4.47
N PHE A 150 -0.42 12.30 3.65
CA PHE A 150 -0.08 13.09 2.45
C PHE A 150 0.39 14.51 2.84
N ASN A 151 -0.40 15.22 3.64
CA ASN A 151 -0.14 16.62 4.04
C ASN A 151 0.71 16.70 5.33
N HIS A 152 1.80 15.93 5.41
CA HIS A 152 2.63 15.87 6.63
C HIS A 152 3.27 17.22 7.01
N GLN A 153 3.50 18.09 6.04
CA GLN A 153 4.07 19.44 6.23
C GLN A 153 3.14 20.34 7.09
N ASP A 154 1.81 20.17 6.96
CA ASP A 154 0.84 20.97 7.68
C ASP A 154 0.74 20.62 9.17
N HIS A 155 1.45 19.59 9.60
CA HIS A 155 1.28 18.98 10.92
C HIS A 155 2.59 18.85 11.71
N ASP A 156 3.66 19.49 11.26
CA ASP A 156 4.98 19.47 11.91
C ASP A 156 5.46 18.04 12.29
N LEU A 157 5.18 17.06 11.41
CA LEU A 157 5.49 15.67 11.69
C LEU A 157 6.97 15.32 11.57
N LEU A 158 7.78 16.17 10.95
CA LEU A 158 9.22 15.96 10.77
C LEU A 158 10.01 16.69 11.84
N ASN A 159 10.80 15.94 12.61
CA ASN A 159 11.74 16.45 13.61
C ASN A 159 12.99 15.54 13.72
N GLU A 160 13.83 15.79 14.69
CA GLU A 160 15.06 15.01 14.88
C GLU A 160 14.79 13.53 15.17
N ASN A 161 13.65 13.22 15.79
CA ASN A 161 13.26 11.88 16.24
C ASN A 161 12.20 11.21 15.33
N SER A 162 11.81 11.84 14.24
CA SER A 162 10.79 11.31 13.34
C SER A 162 11.23 11.24 11.88
N ARG A 163 10.74 10.23 11.16
CA ARG A 163 10.91 10.05 9.70
C ARG A 163 9.61 9.58 9.09
N GLY A 164 9.38 9.94 7.83
CA GLY A 164 8.20 9.52 7.09
C GLY A 164 8.50 8.49 6.00
N VAL A 165 7.45 7.77 5.60
CA VAL A 165 7.39 7.00 4.36
C VAL A 165 6.32 7.62 3.48
N ALA A 166 6.61 7.80 2.20
CA ALA A 166 5.74 8.48 1.25
C ALA A 166 4.33 7.88 1.24
N ALA A 167 3.33 8.77 1.17
CA ALA A 167 1.91 8.39 1.14
C ALA A 167 1.38 8.16 -0.27
N ILE A 168 2.17 8.49 -1.28
CA ILE A 168 1.83 8.32 -2.71
C ILE A 168 2.90 7.49 -3.41
N PRO A 169 2.53 6.76 -4.47
CA PRO A 169 3.49 6.02 -5.27
C PRO A 169 4.46 6.97 -6.01
N PRO A 170 5.61 6.45 -6.53
CA PRO A 170 6.53 7.26 -7.32
C PRO A 170 5.83 7.93 -8.51
N LEU A 171 5.97 9.25 -8.63
CA LEU A 171 5.27 10.06 -9.65
C LEU A 171 5.59 9.62 -11.07
N ASP A 172 6.85 9.31 -11.34
CA ASP A 172 7.30 8.84 -12.66
C ASP A 172 6.64 7.52 -13.04
N ALA A 173 6.54 6.58 -12.09
CA ALA A 173 5.87 5.30 -12.32
C ALA A 173 4.36 5.46 -12.55
N GLN A 174 3.71 6.42 -11.87
CA GLN A 174 2.29 6.73 -12.09
C GLN A 174 2.05 7.23 -13.53
N ILE A 175 2.84 8.20 -13.98
CA ILE A 175 2.75 8.76 -15.32
C ILE A 175 3.09 7.71 -16.38
N ALA A 176 4.16 6.94 -16.19
CA ALA A 176 4.55 5.86 -17.10
C ALA A 176 3.45 4.82 -17.27
N ALA A 177 2.82 4.41 -16.18
CA ALA A 177 1.72 3.45 -16.20
C ALA A 177 0.49 4.02 -16.92
N TRP A 178 0.14 5.28 -16.66
CA TRP A 178 -0.99 5.92 -17.33
C TRP A 178 -0.74 6.09 -18.82
N LYS A 179 0.45 6.57 -19.20
CA LYS A 179 0.85 6.71 -20.61
C LYS A 179 0.85 5.39 -21.38
N LYS A 180 1.13 4.27 -20.69
CA LYS A 180 1.03 2.93 -21.27
C LYS A 180 -0.41 2.51 -21.53
N ILE A 181 -1.37 2.93 -20.69
CA ILE A 181 -2.80 2.66 -20.85
C ILE A 181 -3.39 3.58 -21.92
N ASP A 182 -3.01 4.86 -21.92
CA ASP A 182 -3.45 5.87 -22.89
C ASP A 182 -2.24 6.52 -23.57
N PRO A 183 -1.75 5.96 -24.70
CA PRO A 183 -0.64 6.53 -25.44
C PRO A 183 -0.91 7.94 -26.02
N ALA A 184 -2.18 8.32 -26.20
CA ALA A 184 -2.58 9.64 -26.70
C ALA A 184 -2.57 10.74 -25.63
N LEU A 185 -2.39 10.40 -24.34
CA LEU A 185 -2.35 11.34 -23.24
C LEU A 185 -1.20 12.36 -23.40
N VAL A 186 -1.50 13.64 -23.55
CA VAL A 186 -0.52 14.72 -23.76
C VAL A 186 -0.66 15.83 -22.73
N ARG A 187 -1.89 16.18 -22.32
CA ARG A 187 -2.16 17.27 -21.38
C ARG A 187 -2.88 16.73 -20.16
N VAL A 188 -2.24 16.80 -19.02
CA VAL A 188 -2.79 16.31 -17.76
C VAL A 188 -3.05 17.48 -16.83
N GLY A 189 -4.27 17.58 -16.33
CA GLY A 189 -4.66 18.55 -15.32
C GLY A 189 -4.42 18.05 -13.90
N VAL A 190 -3.98 18.95 -13.02
CA VAL A 190 -3.86 18.74 -11.57
C VAL A 190 -4.44 19.95 -10.85
N ILE A 191 -5.24 19.70 -9.82
CA ILE A 191 -5.67 20.71 -8.88
C ILE A 191 -5.24 20.26 -7.49
N ILE A 192 -4.56 21.13 -6.75
CA ILE A 192 -3.97 20.81 -5.46
C ILE A 192 -3.99 22.03 -4.54
N GLY A 193 -4.01 21.83 -3.23
CA GLY A 193 -3.89 22.90 -2.25
C GLY A 193 -2.48 23.49 -2.17
N GLU A 194 -2.33 24.57 -1.42
CA GLU A 194 -1.03 25.18 -1.14
C GLU A 194 -0.07 24.28 -0.37
N GLY A 195 1.23 24.60 -0.40
CA GLY A 195 2.27 23.90 0.38
C GLY A 195 2.81 22.64 -0.28
N HIS A 196 2.56 22.44 -1.58
CA HIS A 196 3.01 21.27 -2.35
C HIS A 196 3.93 21.64 -3.52
N GLU A 197 4.66 22.77 -3.42
CA GLU A 197 5.50 23.29 -4.51
C GLU A 197 6.55 22.26 -4.98
N GLU A 198 7.21 21.60 -4.02
CA GLU A 198 8.21 20.57 -4.35
C GLU A 198 7.58 19.36 -5.05
N LEU A 199 6.42 18.90 -4.58
CA LEU A 199 5.67 17.80 -5.20
C LEU A 199 5.24 18.17 -6.63
N ILE A 200 4.77 19.40 -6.83
CA ILE A 200 4.36 19.93 -8.16
C ILE A 200 5.55 19.93 -9.11
N GLU A 201 6.71 20.38 -8.66
CA GLU A 201 7.92 20.41 -9.49
C GLU A 201 8.38 18.99 -9.86
N GLN A 202 8.39 18.08 -8.90
CA GLN A 202 8.67 16.66 -9.15
C GLN A 202 7.66 16.04 -10.13
N ALA A 203 6.37 16.39 -10.02
CA ALA A 203 5.33 15.93 -10.92
C ALA A 203 5.51 16.49 -12.35
N ARG A 204 5.94 17.77 -12.50
CA ARG A 204 6.27 18.37 -13.81
C ARG A 204 7.43 17.63 -14.48
N LEU A 205 8.52 17.42 -13.75
CA LEU A 205 9.68 16.71 -14.26
C LEU A 205 9.34 15.27 -14.65
N ALA A 206 8.47 14.59 -13.89
CA ALA A 206 7.97 13.28 -14.24
C ALA A 206 7.12 13.31 -15.53
N ALA A 207 6.20 14.26 -15.65
CA ALA A 207 5.33 14.41 -16.80
C ALA A 207 6.14 14.75 -18.09
N GLU A 208 7.11 15.65 -18.00
CA GLU A 208 7.97 16.04 -19.11
C GLU A 208 8.78 14.87 -19.67
N ARG A 209 9.32 13.99 -18.81
CA ARG A 209 10.05 12.78 -19.25
C ARG A 209 9.20 11.86 -20.11
N HIS A 210 7.89 11.89 -19.96
CA HIS A 210 6.93 11.10 -20.72
C HIS A 210 6.19 11.88 -21.81
N GLY A 211 6.64 13.10 -22.12
CA GLY A 211 6.05 13.96 -23.14
C GLY A 211 4.66 14.46 -22.80
N ILE A 212 4.39 14.68 -21.50
CA ILE A 212 3.12 15.19 -20.98
C ILE A 212 3.29 16.63 -20.48
N GLU A 213 2.41 17.52 -20.92
CA GLU A 213 2.22 18.87 -20.37
C GLU A 213 1.37 18.80 -19.11
N LEU A 214 1.95 19.15 -17.95
CA LEU A 214 1.22 19.20 -16.69
C LEU A 214 0.60 20.60 -16.46
N ARG A 215 -0.72 20.69 -16.43
CA ARG A 215 -1.48 21.90 -16.14
C ARG A 215 -1.89 21.92 -14.69
N VAL A 216 -1.26 22.77 -13.91
CA VAL A 216 -1.46 22.84 -12.44
C VAL A 216 -2.28 24.06 -12.07
N GLN A 217 -3.26 23.87 -11.20
CA GLN A 217 -4.00 24.93 -10.52
C GLN A 217 -3.91 24.73 -9.02
N ILE A 218 -3.53 25.78 -8.29
CA ILE A 218 -3.57 25.81 -6.83
C ILE A 218 -4.91 26.38 -6.39
N THR A 219 -5.53 25.80 -5.35
CA THR A 219 -6.82 26.23 -4.79
C THR A 219 -6.80 26.20 -3.27
N HIS A 220 -7.77 26.88 -2.66
CA HIS A 220 -7.90 27.03 -1.20
C HIS A 220 -9.19 26.41 -0.66
N SER A 221 -10.08 25.96 -1.55
CA SER A 221 -11.37 25.39 -1.14
C SER A 221 -11.92 24.40 -2.17
N ASP A 222 -12.88 23.58 -1.73
CA ASP A 222 -13.58 22.64 -2.57
C ASP A 222 -14.43 23.32 -3.66
N GLN A 223 -14.95 24.52 -3.39
CA GLN A 223 -15.71 25.30 -4.37
C GLN A 223 -14.80 25.83 -5.50
N GLU A 224 -13.63 26.34 -5.15
CA GLU A 224 -12.62 26.75 -6.13
C GLU A 224 -12.14 25.57 -6.95
N THR A 225 -11.93 24.41 -6.30
CA THR A 225 -11.54 23.16 -6.98
C THR A 225 -12.52 22.82 -8.09
N LEU A 226 -13.81 22.81 -7.80
CA LEU A 226 -14.84 22.50 -8.80
C LEU A 226 -14.89 23.56 -9.92
N TYR A 227 -14.75 24.84 -9.57
CA TYR A 227 -14.73 25.93 -10.54
C TYR A 227 -13.56 25.80 -11.52
N PHE A 228 -12.34 25.59 -11.01
CA PHE A 228 -11.15 25.44 -11.86
C PHE A 228 -11.18 24.15 -12.65
N PHE A 229 -11.68 23.05 -12.08
CA PHE A 229 -11.86 21.80 -12.79
C PHE A 229 -12.75 21.96 -14.03
N ARG A 230 -13.92 22.60 -13.88
CA ARG A 230 -14.85 22.85 -14.99
C ARG A 230 -14.28 23.74 -16.10
N ARG A 231 -13.31 24.57 -15.78
CA ARG A 231 -12.58 25.36 -16.78
C ARG A 231 -11.50 24.52 -17.46
N MET A 232 -10.73 23.79 -16.68
CA MET A 232 -9.57 23.03 -17.14
C MET A 232 -9.96 21.83 -17.99
N ILE A 233 -11.05 21.15 -17.68
CA ILE A 233 -11.45 19.87 -18.28
C ILE A 233 -11.64 19.92 -19.79
N ARG A 234 -11.88 21.10 -20.37
CA ARG A 234 -12.04 21.30 -21.82
C ARG A 234 -10.73 21.30 -22.59
N ASP A 235 -9.64 21.49 -21.89
CA ASP A 235 -8.32 21.72 -22.46
C ASP A 235 -7.29 20.66 -22.05
N ILE A 236 -7.73 19.59 -21.39
CA ILE A 236 -6.88 18.48 -20.93
C ILE A 236 -7.33 17.16 -21.53
N ASP A 237 -6.42 16.21 -21.63
CA ASP A 237 -6.66 14.85 -22.10
C ASP A 237 -6.87 13.86 -20.93
N GLY A 238 -6.50 14.25 -19.70
CA GLY A 238 -6.72 13.49 -18.48
C GLY A 238 -6.57 14.37 -17.24
N PHE A 239 -7.14 13.92 -16.11
CA PHE A 239 -7.05 14.61 -14.83
C PHE A 239 -6.41 13.70 -13.79
N TRP A 240 -5.35 14.19 -13.11
CA TRP A 240 -4.61 13.47 -12.08
C TRP A 240 -4.99 13.99 -10.71
N LEU A 241 -5.72 13.20 -9.95
CA LEU A 241 -6.19 13.55 -8.62
C LEU A 241 -5.17 13.14 -7.56
N PHE A 242 -4.71 14.11 -6.77
CA PHE A 242 -3.92 13.88 -5.55
C PHE A 242 -4.81 13.71 -4.32
N PRO A 243 -4.36 12.98 -3.26
CA PRO A 243 -5.16 12.74 -2.06
C PRO A 243 -5.18 13.93 -1.10
N ASP A 244 -5.37 15.15 -1.62
CA ASP A 244 -5.48 16.38 -0.83
C ASP A 244 -6.92 16.62 -0.35
N ASN A 245 -7.23 16.16 0.85
CA ASN A 245 -8.55 16.26 1.44
C ASN A 245 -8.93 17.67 1.94
N ARG A 246 -8.00 18.64 1.93
CA ARG A 246 -8.27 20.03 2.33
C ARG A 246 -9.14 20.77 1.31
N ILE A 247 -9.02 20.38 0.04
CA ILE A 247 -9.68 21.06 -1.09
C ILE A 247 -10.72 20.17 -1.80
N LEU A 248 -11.02 18.98 -1.27
CA LEU A 248 -11.86 18.00 -1.95
C LEU A 248 -12.84 17.32 -0.99
N SER A 249 -14.07 17.80 -0.96
CA SER A 249 -15.18 17.09 -0.32
C SER A 249 -15.70 15.95 -1.18
N GLY A 250 -16.35 14.94 -0.55
CA GLY A 250 -16.95 13.83 -1.29
C GLY A 250 -17.98 14.26 -2.33
N ARG A 251 -18.74 15.36 -2.06
CA ARG A 251 -19.69 15.96 -3.00
C ARG A 251 -18.97 16.52 -4.23
N VAL A 252 -17.92 17.32 -4.00
CA VAL A 252 -17.16 17.93 -5.10
C VAL A 252 -16.46 16.85 -5.93
N LEU A 253 -15.89 15.81 -5.29
CA LEU A 253 -15.33 14.66 -6.01
C LEU A 253 -16.36 14.02 -6.93
N GLN A 254 -17.58 13.75 -6.44
CA GLN A 254 -18.63 13.15 -7.26
C GLN A 254 -18.98 14.04 -8.46
N GLU A 255 -19.18 15.35 -8.23
CA GLU A 255 -19.46 16.29 -9.30
C GLU A 255 -18.33 16.37 -10.35
N MET A 256 -17.07 16.32 -9.92
CA MET A 256 -15.92 16.28 -10.82
C MET A 256 -15.89 15.02 -11.67
N LEU A 257 -16.12 13.84 -11.07
CA LEU A 257 -16.17 12.57 -11.79
C LEU A 257 -17.32 12.51 -12.79
N ASP A 258 -18.50 13.01 -12.41
CA ASP A 258 -19.65 13.11 -13.31
C ASP A 258 -19.37 14.05 -14.50
N ASP A 259 -18.73 15.20 -14.25
CA ASP A 259 -18.32 16.15 -15.28
C ASP A 259 -17.26 15.57 -16.23
N ALA A 260 -16.28 14.82 -15.67
CA ALA A 260 -15.25 14.13 -16.43
C ALA A 260 -15.84 13.06 -17.35
N ASN A 261 -16.74 12.23 -16.82
CA ASN A 261 -17.39 11.18 -17.58
C ASN A 261 -18.26 11.75 -18.72
N ARG A 262 -18.98 12.84 -18.50
CA ARG A 262 -19.75 13.53 -19.56
C ARG A 262 -18.86 14.07 -20.68
N GLN A 263 -17.63 14.47 -20.37
CA GLN A 263 -16.68 15.02 -21.36
C GLN A 263 -15.67 13.96 -21.85
N GLN A 264 -15.80 12.71 -21.40
CA GLN A 264 -14.92 11.60 -21.75
C GLN A 264 -13.43 11.88 -21.42
N VAL A 265 -13.17 12.63 -20.33
CA VAL A 265 -11.83 12.88 -19.83
C VAL A 265 -11.50 11.86 -18.74
N PRO A 266 -10.49 10.99 -18.93
CA PRO A 266 -10.10 10.01 -17.94
C PRO A 266 -9.56 10.68 -16.67
N VAL A 267 -9.92 10.10 -15.50
CA VAL A 267 -9.46 10.57 -14.19
C VAL A 267 -8.66 9.46 -13.52
N ALA A 268 -7.39 9.77 -13.23
CA ALA A 268 -6.53 8.93 -12.38
C ALA A 268 -6.69 9.33 -10.92
N VAL A 269 -6.97 8.35 -10.05
CA VAL A 269 -7.29 8.57 -8.63
C VAL A 269 -6.36 7.77 -7.70
N PRO A 270 -6.16 8.26 -6.45
CA PRO A 270 -5.26 7.63 -5.48
C PRO A 270 -5.90 6.48 -4.67
N SER A 271 -7.14 6.07 -4.98
CA SER A 271 -7.85 5.02 -4.25
C SER A 271 -8.77 4.21 -5.15
N GLU A 272 -8.72 2.88 -5.02
CA GLU A 272 -9.59 1.94 -5.76
C GLU A 272 -11.08 2.17 -5.47
N SER A 273 -11.42 2.61 -4.27
CA SER A 273 -12.81 2.91 -3.91
C SER A 273 -13.45 3.97 -4.81
N MET A 274 -12.62 4.89 -5.36
CA MET A 274 -13.08 5.95 -6.26
C MET A 274 -13.44 5.43 -7.67
N LEU A 275 -13.00 4.23 -8.05
CA LEU A 275 -13.44 3.59 -9.30
C LEU A 275 -14.94 3.35 -9.28
N LYS A 276 -15.50 2.98 -8.13
CA LYS A 276 -16.97 2.80 -7.96
C LYS A 276 -17.76 4.10 -8.06
N LEU A 277 -17.08 5.25 -7.87
CA LEU A 277 -17.66 6.58 -8.03
C LEU A 277 -17.57 7.11 -9.47
N GLY A 278 -16.95 6.36 -10.39
CA GLY A 278 -16.84 6.72 -11.80
C GLY A 278 -15.46 7.18 -12.25
N ALA A 279 -14.41 7.04 -11.42
CA ALA A 279 -13.03 7.28 -11.86
C ALA A 279 -12.60 6.24 -12.90
N THR A 280 -11.69 6.61 -13.79
CA THR A 280 -11.26 5.75 -14.92
C THR A 280 -10.18 4.76 -14.53
N LEU A 281 -9.20 5.20 -13.74
CA LEU A 281 -8.12 4.35 -13.24
C LEU A 281 -7.72 4.76 -11.82
N SER A 282 -7.30 3.79 -11.03
CA SER A 282 -6.65 4.05 -9.74
C SER A 282 -5.17 3.72 -9.84
N ILE A 283 -4.34 4.56 -9.22
CA ILE A 283 -2.90 4.33 -9.07
C ILE A 283 -2.56 4.48 -7.60
N THR A 284 -2.35 3.35 -6.94
CA THR A 284 -2.27 3.28 -5.49
C THR A 284 -0.92 2.76 -5.02
N THR A 285 -0.61 3.00 -3.75
CA THR A 285 0.53 2.38 -3.06
C THR A 285 0.26 0.90 -2.83
N VAL A 286 1.34 0.13 -2.69
CA VAL A 286 1.29 -1.29 -2.34
C VAL A 286 1.64 -1.43 -0.85
N ALA A 287 0.75 -2.02 -0.06
CA ALA A 287 0.94 -2.17 1.39
C ALA A 287 2.24 -2.91 1.73
N GLU A 288 2.57 -3.92 0.95
CA GLU A 288 3.83 -4.67 1.06
C GLU A 288 5.07 -3.79 0.85
N ASP A 289 5.05 -2.87 -0.15
CA ASP A 289 6.17 -1.95 -0.41
C ASP A 289 6.32 -0.92 0.72
N ILE A 290 5.20 -0.42 1.25
CA ILE A 290 5.19 0.45 2.43
C ILE A 290 5.82 -0.26 3.62
N ALA A 291 5.37 -1.47 3.94
CA ALA A 291 5.89 -2.25 5.06
C ALA A 291 7.39 -2.57 4.89
N ARG A 292 7.82 -2.97 3.70
CA ARG A 292 9.23 -3.22 3.36
C ARG A 292 10.08 -1.95 3.54
N THR A 293 9.58 -0.80 3.10
CA THR A 293 10.25 0.50 3.26
C THR A 293 10.35 0.89 4.73
N ILE A 294 9.27 0.71 5.52
CA ILE A 294 9.29 0.94 6.97
C ILE A 294 10.33 0.04 7.66
N VAL A 295 10.38 -1.26 7.34
CA VAL A 295 11.36 -2.20 7.91
C VAL A 295 12.80 -1.79 7.55
N LYS A 296 13.04 -1.26 6.35
CA LYS A 296 14.34 -0.70 5.97
C LYS A 296 14.69 0.50 6.86
N VAL A 297 13.76 1.43 7.08
CA VAL A 297 13.96 2.58 7.97
C VAL A 297 14.23 2.13 9.42
N ILE A 298 13.49 1.14 9.93
CA ILE A 298 13.70 0.53 11.24
C ILE A 298 15.15 0.02 11.40
N ARG A 299 15.69 -0.69 10.41
CA ARG A 299 17.06 -1.20 10.44
C ARG A 299 18.10 -0.09 10.46
N GLU A 300 17.86 0.98 9.72
CA GLU A 300 18.74 2.16 9.72
C GLU A 300 18.75 2.87 11.09
N ILE A 301 17.56 3.05 11.69
CA ILE A 301 17.43 3.62 13.04
C ILE A 301 18.15 2.75 14.08
N LYS A 302 17.95 1.44 14.05
CA LYS A 302 18.62 0.48 14.95
C LYS A 302 20.13 0.53 14.82
N SER A 303 20.63 0.83 13.64
CA SER A 303 22.07 1.00 13.37
C SER A 303 22.61 2.38 13.77
N GLY A 304 21.82 3.23 14.42
CA GLY A 304 22.22 4.58 14.85
C GLY A 304 22.29 5.60 13.71
N ARG A 305 21.73 5.31 12.53
CA ARG A 305 21.80 6.17 11.33
C ARG A 305 20.57 7.03 11.11
N LEU A 306 19.76 7.29 12.13
CA LEU A 306 18.55 8.11 12.02
C LEU A 306 18.80 9.48 11.36
N ALA A 307 19.87 10.18 11.76
CA ALA A 307 20.22 11.51 11.24
C ALA A 307 20.58 11.50 9.74
N GLY A 308 21.07 10.37 9.21
CA GLY A 308 21.46 10.21 7.80
C GLY A 308 20.30 9.78 6.89
N LEU A 309 19.12 9.48 7.43
CA LEU A 309 17.96 9.11 6.65
C LEU A 309 17.32 10.35 6.02
N PRO A 310 16.76 10.21 4.80
CA PRO A 310 15.93 11.28 4.22
C PRO A 310 14.72 11.53 5.12
N PRO A 311 14.20 12.77 5.18
CA PRO A 311 12.99 13.09 5.92
C PRO A 311 11.81 12.19 5.55
N ILE A 312 11.63 11.92 4.24
CA ILE A 312 10.61 11.03 3.68
C ILE A 312 11.28 9.98 2.79
N SER A 313 11.13 8.71 3.14
CA SER A 313 11.58 7.58 2.32
C SER A 313 10.58 7.32 1.20
N GLN A 314 11.06 7.21 -0.04
CA GLN A 314 10.23 6.98 -1.22
C GLN A 314 9.84 5.49 -1.35
N LEU A 315 8.68 5.26 -1.95
CA LEU A 315 8.20 3.94 -2.37
C LEU A 315 8.78 3.55 -3.73
N SER A 316 8.71 2.28 -4.08
CA SER A 316 9.23 1.74 -5.33
C SER A 316 8.17 1.11 -6.23
N GLU A 317 7.04 0.71 -5.67
CA GLU A 317 5.99 -0.04 -6.37
C GLU A 317 4.68 0.74 -6.47
N ILE A 318 3.91 0.42 -7.50
CA ILE A 318 2.57 0.94 -7.73
C ILE A 318 1.61 -0.21 -8.01
N ARG A 319 0.34 -0.02 -7.65
CA ARG A 319 -0.76 -0.85 -8.13
C ARG A 319 -1.65 -0.01 -9.03
N VAL A 320 -2.01 -0.55 -10.19
CA VAL A 320 -2.86 0.14 -11.17
C VAL A 320 -4.08 -0.72 -11.44
N GLU A 321 -5.26 -0.15 -11.30
CA GLU A 321 -6.52 -0.77 -11.65
C GLU A 321 -7.34 0.16 -12.54
N THR A 322 -8.01 -0.40 -13.55
CA THR A 322 -8.87 0.35 -14.46
C THR A 322 -10.32 0.02 -14.19
N ASN A 323 -11.20 1.00 -14.39
CA ASN A 323 -12.63 0.79 -14.31
C ASN A 323 -13.11 0.09 -15.59
N SER A 324 -13.36 -1.22 -15.51
CA SER A 324 -13.83 -2.01 -16.64
C SER A 324 -15.23 -1.59 -17.16
N ALA A 325 -15.99 -0.82 -16.37
CA ALA A 325 -17.28 -0.26 -16.79
C ALA A 325 -17.13 0.99 -17.67
N ILE A 326 -15.96 1.63 -17.67
CA ILE A 326 -15.65 2.80 -18.49
C ILE A 326 -14.69 2.32 -19.58
N GLN A 327 -15.21 2.13 -20.82
CA GLN A 327 -14.35 1.87 -21.96
C GLN A 327 -13.46 3.10 -22.18
N VAL A 328 -12.15 2.92 -22.08
CA VAL A 328 -11.20 3.89 -22.60
C VAL A 328 -11.41 3.90 -24.11
N VAL A 329 -12.07 4.93 -24.61
CA VAL A 329 -12.26 5.09 -26.06
C VAL A 329 -10.87 5.35 -26.62
N GLU A 330 -10.34 4.40 -27.40
CA GLU A 330 -9.16 4.66 -28.24
C GLU A 330 -9.46 5.88 -29.08
N ARG A 331 -8.74 6.97 -28.84
CA ARG A 331 -8.84 8.23 -29.59
C ARG A 331 -7.91 8.19 -30.79
#